data_37abc9fedf5aa3e5edf233a89012fdf6
#
_entry.id   37abc9fedf5aa3e5edf233a89012fdf6
#
_cell.length_a   1.000
_cell.length_b   1.000
_cell.length_c   1.000
_cell.angle_alpha   90.00
_cell.angle_beta   90.00
_cell.angle_gamma   90.00
#
_symmetry.space_group_name_H-M   'P 1'
#
loop_
_entity.id
_entity.type
_entity.pdbx_description
1 polymer ?
#
loop_
_entity_poly.entity_id
_entity_poly.type
_entity_poly.pdbx_seq_one_letter_code
_entity_poly.pdbx_strand_id
1 'polypeptide(L)'
;LVSFGTFIIGVAVAIITFFVLDNFTSPLFLNIFICYVLVFVTMLITTWYRIHATRNIEKLEKLFSKNNKHPYYSFVHALSVKEDKRVIVSYRKLMKRKKYQAHYPIFTILFSLYFGKTLGLREEAEKIKHSEMKSYYLALINIEEQQFPDAQQWITRVNKKWMKEALLAEIAIKKEEKDVAKKHAKSALKHTKGIQYYVLKKTYEREFNL
;
A
#
# COMPACT_ATOMS: atom_id res chain seq x y z
N LEU A 1 5.84 -7.47 -15.55
CA LEU A 1 5.88 -8.65 -16.42
C LEU A 1 4.71 -9.56 -16.04
N VAL A 2 3.79 -9.75 -16.99
CA VAL A 2 2.68 -10.71 -16.89
C VAL A 2 3.28 -12.10 -16.73
N SER A 3 2.79 -12.91 -15.78
CA SER A 3 3.30 -14.29 -15.70
C SER A 3 2.74 -15.10 -16.87
N PHE A 4 3.50 -16.06 -17.33
CA PHE A 4 3.10 -16.99 -18.38
C PHE A 4 1.71 -17.60 -18.10
N GLY A 5 1.43 -17.96 -16.84
CA GLY A 5 0.11 -18.49 -16.45
C GLY A 5 -1.07 -17.49 -16.61
N THR A 6 -0.86 -16.20 -16.36
CA THR A 6 -1.92 -15.19 -16.58
C THR A 6 -2.16 -14.91 -18.06
N PHE A 7 -1.13 -15.02 -18.88
CA PHE A 7 -1.26 -14.93 -20.32
C PHE A 7 -2.09 -16.11 -20.86
N ILE A 8 -1.80 -17.35 -20.41
CA ILE A 8 -2.57 -18.55 -20.80
C ILE A 8 -4.04 -18.42 -20.42
N ILE A 9 -4.36 -17.95 -19.20
CA ILE A 9 -5.75 -17.75 -18.77
C ILE A 9 -6.45 -16.72 -19.67
N GLY A 10 -5.80 -15.61 -19.95
CA GLY A 10 -6.35 -14.59 -20.84
C GLY A 10 -6.63 -15.10 -22.24
N VAL A 11 -5.71 -15.89 -22.81
CA VAL A 11 -5.87 -16.51 -24.13
C VAL A 11 -7.00 -17.54 -24.12
N ALA A 12 -7.10 -18.39 -23.08
CA ALA A 12 -8.19 -19.37 -22.97
C ALA A 12 -9.57 -18.67 -22.90
N VAL A 13 -9.71 -17.61 -22.12
CA VAL A 13 -10.94 -16.79 -22.04
C VAL A 13 -11.26 -16.18 -23.41
N ALA A 14 -10.26 -15.66 -24.13
CA ALA A 14 -10.47 -15.08 -25.46
C ALA A 14 -10.94 -16.12 -26.49
N ILE A 15 -10.36 -17.34 -26.47
CA ILE A 15 -10.76 -18.43 -27.36
C ILE A 15 -12.21 -18.85 -27.08
N ILE A 16 -12.58 -19.06 -25.82
CA ILE A 16 -13.95 -19.43 -25.45
C ILE A 16 -14.94 -18.33 -25.90
N THR A 17 -14.59 -17.05 -25.64
CA THR A 17 -15.44 -15.93 -26.05
C THR A 17 -15.58 -15.83 -27.57
N PHE A 18 -14.50 -16.10 -28.31
CA PHE A 18 -14.54 -16.11 -29.78
C PHE A 18 -15.53 -17.16 -30.29
N PHE A 19 -15.45 -18.41 -29.80
CA PHE A 19 -16.39 -19.47 -30.19
C PHE A 19 -17.84 -19.18 -29.81
N VAL A 20 -18.07 -18.51 -28.67
CA VAL A 20 -19.43 -18.10 -28.26
C VAL A 20 -19.96 -17.00 -29.20
N LEU A 21 -19.15 -16.01 -29.53
CA LEU A 21 -19.55 -14.90 -30.39
C LEU A 21 -19.71 -15.31 -31.86
N ASP A 22 -18.98 -16.33 -32.32
CA ASP A 22 -19.07 -16.84 -33.68
C ASP A 22 -20.45 -17.49 -33.97
N ASN A 23 -21.15 -17.94 -32.92
CA ASN A 23 -22.53 -18.41 -33.01
C ASN A 23 -23.57 -17.28 -33.13
N PHE A 24 -23.16 -16.02 -32.91
CA PHE A 24 -24.01 -14.85 -33.16
C PHE A 24 -23.54 -14.21 -34.48
N THR A 25 -24.46 -13.76 -35.33
CA THR A 25 -24.21 -13.14 -36.64
C THR A 25 -23.47 -11.81 -36.58
N SER A 26 -22.44 -11.72 -35.72
CA SER A 26 -21.62 -10.51 -35.54
C SER A 26 -20.44 -10.48 -36.53
N PRO A 27 -20.00 -9.29 -37.00
CA PRO A 27 -18.86 -9.18 -37.88
C PRO A 27 -17.58 -9.75 -37.24
N LEU A 28 -16.80 -10.54 -37.96
CA LEU A 28 -15.55 -11.13 -37.53
C LEU A 28 -14.60 -10.13 -36.82
N PHE A 29 -14.51 -8.91 -37.40
CA PHE A 29 -13.71 -7.82 -36.86
C PHE A 29 -14.14 -7.45 -35.43
N LEU A 30 -15.43 -7.39 -35.13
CA LEU A 30 -15.97 -7.06 -33.83
C LEU A 30 -15.62 -8.16 -32.81
N ASN A 31 -15.69 -9.42 -33.19
CA ASN A 31 -15.35 -10.57 -32.33
C ASN A 31 -13.87 -10.55 -31.96
N ILE A 32 -12.97 -10.28 -32.92
CA ILE A 32 -11.53 -10.15 -32.69
C ILE A 32 -11.25 -8.98 -31.73
N PHE A 33 -11.89 -7.82 -31.93
CA PHE A 33 -11.72 -6.66 -31.08
C PHE A 33 -12.16 -6.94 -29.62
N ILE A 34 -13.31 -7.59 -29.42
CA ILE A 34 -13.81 -7.97 -28.09
C ILE A 34 -12.82 -8.91 -27.40
N CYS A 35 -12.32 -9.94 -28.09
CA CYS A 35 -11.32 -10.85 -27.56
C CYS A 35 -10.04 -10.13 -27.14
N TYR A 36 -9.54 -9.20 -27.94
CA TYR A 36 -8.36 -8.39 -27.60
C TYR A 36 -8.59 -7.56 -26.33
N VAL A 37 -9.73 -6.89 -26.20
CA VAL A 37 -10.10 -6.10 -25.03
C VAL A 37 -10.18 -6.99 -23.78
N LEU A 38 -10.77 -8.17 -23.86
CA LEU A 38 -10.86 -9.11 -22.74
C LEU A 38 -9.49 -9.58 -22.27
N VAL A 39 -8.58 -9.94 -23.16
CA VAL A 39 -7.20 -10.29 -22.82
C VAL A 39 -6.51 -9.12 -22.10
N PHE A 40 -6.63 -7.91 -22.65
CA PHE A 40 -6.03 -6.72 -22.05
C PHE A 40 -6.57 -6.42 -20.64
N VAL A 41 -7.90 -6.48 -20.46
CA VAL A 41 -8.55 -6.28 -19.15
C VAL A 41 -8.12 -7.35 -18.16
N THR A 42 -8.06 -8.62 -18.56
CA THR A 42 -7.58 -9.72 -17.71
C THR A 42 -6.14 -9.50 -17.26
N MET A 43 -5.27 -9.03 -18.16
CA MET A 43 -3.90 -8.66 -17.81
C MET A 43 -3.82 -7.51 -16.80
N LEU A 44 -4.67 -6.48 -16.95
CA LEU A 44 -4.74 -5.36 -16.00
C LEU A 44 -5.22 -5.82 -14.63
N ILE A 45 -6.32 -6.58 -14.56
CA ILE A 45 -6.90 -7.09 -13.31
C ILE A 45 -5.89 -7.97 -12.56
N THR A 46 -5.24 -8.89 -13.26
CA THR A 46 -4.27 -9.80 -12.62
C THR A 46 -3.01 -9.08 -12.15
N THR A 47 -2.55 -8.06 -12.87
CA THR A 47 -1.42 -7.22 -12.45
C THR A 47 -1.80 -6.41 -11.22
N TRP A 48 -2.98 -5.80 -11.22
CA TRP A 48 -3.51 -5.07 -10.07
C TRP A 48 -3.67 -5.96 -8.84
N TYR A 49 -4.26 -7.16 -9.01
CA TYR A 49 -4.45 -8.12 -7.91
C TYR A 49 -3.13 -8.55 -7.27
N ARG A 50 -2.08 -8.77 -8.05
CA ARG A 50 -0.74 -9.15 -7.54
C ARG A 50 -0.12 -8.09 -6.66
N ILE A 51 -0.36 -6.82 -6.94
CA ILE A 51 0.20 -5.69 -6.18
C ILE A 51 -0.64 -5.40 -4.95
N HIS A 52 -1.97 -5.45 -5.07
CA HIS A 52 -2.88 -4.93 -4.05
C HIS A 52 -3.56 -6.00 -3.20
N ALA A 53 -3.64 -7.25 -3.65
CA ALA A 53 -4.38 -8.30 -2.94
C ALA A 53 -3.52 -9.45 -2.39
N THR A 54 -2.25 -9.54 -2.76
CA THR A 54 -1.36 -10.60 -2.26
C THR A 54 -0.94 -10.36 -0.81
N ARG A 55 -0.76 -11.46 -0.05
CA ARG A 55 -0.09 -11.48 1.27
C ARG A 55 1.24 -12.22 1.24
N ASN A 56 1.71 -12.63 0.06
CA ASN A 56 2.98 -13.34 -0.08
C ASN A 56 4.13 -12.33 -0.06
N ILE A 57 4.91 -12.35 1.01
CA ILE A 57 6.05 -11.44 1.23
C ILE A 57 7.11 -11.58 0.13
N GLU A 58 7.47 -12.80 -0.26
CA GLU A 58 8.48 -13.03 -1.30
C GLU A 58 8.07 -12.43 -2.65
N LYS A 59 6.77 -12.53 -3.00
CA LYS A 59 6.26 -11.91 -4.23
C LYS A 59 6.33 -10.38 -4.16
N LEU A 60 6.05 -9.81 -2.99
CA LEU A 60 6.14 -8.36 -2.77
C LEU A 60 7.60 -7.90 -2.78
N GLU A 61 8.53 -8.63 -2.19
CA GLU A 61 9.97 -8.33 -2.26
C GLU A 61 10.50 -8.39 -3.69
N LYS A 62 10.10 -9.41 -4.47
CA LYS A 62 10.41 -9.47 -5.91
C LYS A 62 9.82 -8.28 -6.67
N LEU A 63 8.62 -7.84 -6.31
CA LEU A 63 8.02 -6.64 -6.90
C LEU A 63 8.88 -5.41 -6.64
N PHE A 64 9.29 -5.19 -5.38
CA PHE A 64 10.12 -4.04 -4.99
C PHE A 64 11.50 -4.08 -5.63
N SER A 65 12.16 -5.26 -5.67
CA SER A 65 13.49 -5.42 -6.29
C SER A 65 13.47 -5.15 -7.80
N LYS A 66 12.44 -5.64 -8.51
CA LYS A 66 12.26 -5.39 -9.94
C LYS A 66 11.95 -3.93 -10.26
N ASN A 67 11.23 -3.24 -9.35
CA ASN A 67 10.82 -1.86 -9.52
C ASN A 67 11.64 -0.86 -8.68
N ASN A 68 12.86 -1.22 -8.31
CA ASN A 68 13.74 -0.37 -7.49
C ASN A 68 14.06 0.99 -8.12
N LYS A 69 14.00 1.10 -9.46
CA LYS A 69 14.15 2.37 -10.20
C LYS A 69 12.91 3.26 -10.07
N HIS A 70 11.75 2.71 -9.68
CA HIS A 70 10.53 3.48 -9.49
C HIS A 70 10.52 4.11 -8.09
N PRO A 71 10.51 5.45 -7.95
CA PRO A 71 10.78 6.11 -6.69
C PRO A 71 9.78 5.75 -5.58
N TYR A 72 8.50 5.51 -5.90
CA TYR A 72 7.49 5.09 -4.93
C TYR A 72 7.81 3.72 -4.30
N TYR A 73 8.06 2.71 -5.14
CA TYR A 73 8.40 1.37 -4.63
C TYR A 73 9.72 1.36 -3.89
N SER A 74 10.72 2.10 -4.39
CA SER A 74 12.01 2.28 -3.72
C SER A 74 11.84 2.92 -2.33
N PHE A 75 11.01 3.96 -2.21
CA PHE A 75 10.75 4.66 -0.95
C PHE A 75 10.06 3.75 0.06
N VAL A 76 8.95 3.11 -0.34
CA VAL A 76 8.19 2.20 0.55
C VAL A 76 9.06 1.04 1.02
N HIS A 77 9.82 0.42 0.12
CA HIS A 77 10.72 -0.66 0.50
C HIS A 77 11.81 -0.18 1.46
N ALA A 78 12.48 0.94 1.15
CA ALA A 78 13.56 1.49 1.98
C ALA A 78 13.08 1.84 3.40
N LEU A 79 11.88 2.45 3.55
CA LEU A 79 11.23 2.66 4.85
C LEU A 79 11.02 1.33 5.61
N SER A 80 10.53 0.30 4.89
CA SER A 80 10.21 -1.00 5.50
C SER A 80 11.44 -1.76 5.98
N VAL A 81 12.60 -1.61 5.32
CA VAL A 81 13.86 -2.29 5.68
C VAL A 81 14.85 -1.38 6.40
N LYS A 82 14.47 -0.16 6.75
CA LYS A 82 15.30 0.86 7.43
C LYS A 82 16.61 1.18 6.72
N GLU A 83 16.54 1.44 5.41
CA GLU A 83 17.70 1.76 4.56
C GLU A 83 17.80 3.29 4.35
N ASP A 84 18.39 4.01 5.31
CA ASP A 84 18.39 5.49 5.40
C ASP A 84 18.80 6.19 4.10
N LYS A 85 19.95 5.81 3.52
CA LYS A 85 20.46 6.42 2.29
C LYS A 85 19.43 6.33 1.16
N ARG A 86 18.79 5.18 1.04
CA ARG A 86 17.80 4.94 -0.01
C ARG A 86 16.46 5.63 0.28
N VAL A 87 16.06 5.76 1.56
CA VAL A 87 14.92 6.58 1.97
C VAL A 87 15.11 8.02 1.50
N ILE A 88 16.26 8.64 1.79
CA ILE A 88 16.57 10.02 1.39
C ILE A 88 16.55 10.20 -0.12
N VAL A 89 17.24 9.32 -0.85
CA VAL A 89 17.32 9.40 -2.32
C VAL A 89 15.97 9.21 -2.98
N SER A 90 15.19 8.23 -2.54
CA SER A 90 13.87 7.95 -3.13
C SER A 90 12.84 9.02 -2.78
N TYR A 91 12.86 9.57 -1.57
CA TYR A 91 12.04 10.73 -1.18
C TYR A 91 12.31 11.94 -2.09
N ARG A 92 13.58 12.33 -2.27
CA ARG A 92 13.96 13.43 -3.18
C ARG A 92 13.46 13.20 -4.62
N LYS A 93 13.52 11.96 -5.11
CA LYS A 93 13.01 11.60 -6.45
C LYS A 93 11.48 11.67 -6.52
N LEU A 94 10.77 11.32 -5.43
CA LEU A 94 9.31 11.45 -5.37
C LEU A 94 8.86 12.90 -5.43
N MET A 95 9.49 13.77 -4.62
CA MET A 95 9.14 15.19 -4.53
C MET A 95 9.38 15.99 -5.82
N LYS A 96 10.23 15.47 -6.72
CA LYS A 96 10.46 16.08 -8.06
C LYS A 96 9.40 15.67 -9.10
N ARG A 97 8.49 14.72 -8.82
CA ARG A 97 7.57 14.19 -9.83
C ARG A 97 6.15 14.71 -9.64
N LYS A 98 5.71 15.63 -10.47
CA LYS A 98 4.36 16.27 -10.43
C LYS A 98 3.20 15.27 -10.29
N LYS A 99 3.30 14.06 -10.87
CA LYS A 99 2.26 13.02 -10.77
C LYS A 99 1.98 12.55 -9.32
N TYR A 100 2.88 12.83 -8.38
CA TYR A 100 2.71 12.50 -6.96
C TYR A 100 2.35 13.71 -6.10
N GLN A 101 2.15 14.88 -6.69
CA GLN A 101 1.92 16.13 -5.95
C GLN A 101 0.80 16.02 -4.90
N ALA A 102 -0.31 15.35 -5.24
CA ALA A 102 -1.41 15.13 -4.30
C ALA A 102 -1.03 14.28 -3.07
N HIS A 103 0.08 13.55 -3.13
CA HIS A 103 0.56 12.66 -2.07
C HIS A 103 1.81 13.21 -1.35
N TYR A 104 2.31 14.39 -1.74
CA TYR A 104 3.49 15.00 -1.10
C TYR A 104 3.35 15.12 0.41
N PRO A 105 2.21 15.56 0.98
CA PRO A 105 2.05 15.62 2.43
C PRO A 105 2.28 14.27 3.10
N ILE A 106 1.74 13.20 2.54
CA ILE A 106 1.91 11.83 3.07
C ILE A 106 3.39 11.41 3.05
N PHE A 107 4.08 11.64 1.93
CA PHE A 107 5.51 11.29 1.83
C PHE A 107 6.37 12.11 2.78
N THR A 108 6.05 13.39 2.97
CA THR A 108 6.74 14.26 3.91
C THR A 108 6.54 13.78 5.36
N ILE A 109 5.31 13.43 5.74
CA ILE A 109 5.02 12.90 7.06
C ILE A 109 5.77 11.59 7.30
N LEU A 110 5.68 10.62 6.38
CA LEU A 110 6.37 9.33 6.51
C LEU A 110 7.89 9.48 6.57
N PHE A 111 8.46 10.38 5.76
CA PHE A 111 9.88 10.68 5.77
C PHE A 111 10.32 11.30 7.10
N SER A 112 9.58 12.27 7.61
CA SER A 112 9.92 12.96 8.86
C SER A 112 9.77 12.06 10.07
N LEU A 113 8.67 11.31 10.17
CA LEU A 113 8.45 10.33 11.25
C LEU A 113 9.52 9.24 11.25
N TYR A 114 9.97 8.80 10.07
CA TYR A 114 11.07 7.84 9.97
C TYR A 114 12.36 8.32 10.64
N PHE A 115 12.64 9.62 10.61
CA PHE A 115 13.79 10.26 11.27
C PHE A 115 13.43 10.86 12.63
N GLY A 116 12.28 10.52 13.22
CA GLY A 116 11.84 10.98 14.55
C GLY A 116 11.51 12.47 14.62
N LYS A 117 11.16 13.11 13.49
CA LYS A 117 10.84 14.53 13.43
C LYS A 117 9.33 14.73 13.34
N THR A 118 8.74 15.50 14.27
CA THR A 118 7.29 15.79 14.30
C THR A 118 6.95 17.25 14.00
N LEU A 119 7.92 18.16 14.12
CA LEU A 119 7.71 19.61 13.93
C LEU A 119 7.11 19.92 12.54
N GLY A 120 6.00 20.66 12.53
CA GLY A 120 5.30 21.09 11.30
C GLY A 120 4.49 19.98 10.60
N LEU A 121 4.43 18.77 11.14
CA LEU A 121 3.71 17.67 10.48
C LEU A 121 2.20 17.79 10.56
N ARG A 122 1.66 18.50 11.55
CA ARG A 122 0.22 18.77 11.64
C ARG A 122 -0.25 19.59 10.46
N GLU A 123 0.49 20.65 10.09
CA GLU A 123 0.20 21.47 8.91
C GLU A 123 0.31 20.67 7.61
N GLU A 124 1.27 19.75 7.53
CA GLU A 124 1.36 18.83 6.38
C GLU A 124 0.15 17.86 6.34
N ALA A 125 -0.31 17.35 7.47
CA ALA A 125 -1.46 16.47 7.52
C ALA A 125 -2.76 17.19 7.12
N GLU A 126 -2.91 18.49 7.45
CA GLU A 126 -4.06 19.31 7.04
C GLU A 126 -4.18 19.44 5.51
N LYS A 127 -3.09 19.35 4.76
CA LYS A 127 -3.09 19.38 3.29
C LYS A 127 -3.62 18.09 2.66
N ILE A 128 -3.81 17.03 3.43
CA ILE A 128 -4.34 15.74 2.94
C ILE A 128 -5.84 15.89 2.66
N LYS A 129 -6.23 15.73 1.38
CA LYS A 129 -7.63 15.92 0.96
C LYS A 129 -8.57 14.82 1.47
N HIS A 130 -8.09 13.59 1.56
CA HIS A 130 -8.90 12.43 1.99
C HIS A 130 -9.03 12.43 3.52
N SER A 131 -10.24 12.67 4.03
CA SER A 131 -10.51 12.88 5.46
C SER A 131 -10.04 11.72 6.36
N GLU A 132 -10.28 10.48 5.98
CA GLU A 132 -9.84 9.30 6.73
C GLU A 132 -8.32 9.18 6.80
N MET A 133 -7.61 9.43 5.68
CA MET A 133 -6.15 9.45 5.66
C MET A 133 -5.58 10.60 6.50
N LYS A 134 -6.21 11.78 6.45
CA LYS A 134 -5.86 12.90 7.32
C LYS A 134 -5.96 12.49 8.79
N SER A 135 -7.09 11.91 9.20
CA SER A 135 -7.31 11.46 10.58
C SER A 135 -6.28 10.40 11.01
N TYR A 136 -5.94 9.47 10.11
CA TYR A 136 -4.91 8.46 10.36
C TYR A 136 -3.53 9.08 10.64
N TYR A 137 -3.09 10.03 9.80
CA TYR A 137 -1.78 10.66 9.98
C TYR A 137 -1.75 11.63 11.16
N LEU A 138 -2.85 12.35 11.46
CA LEU A 138 -2.94 13.15 12.66
C LEU A 138 -2.88 12.30 13.93
N ALA A 139 -3.56 11.14 13.95
CA ALA A 139 -3.43 10.18 15.04
C ALA A 139 -1.97 9.71 15.19
N LEU A 140 -1.32 9.34 14.10
CA LEU A 140 0.06 8.86 14.11
C LEU A 140 1.05 9.92 14.63
N ILE A 141 0.89 11.19 14.22
CA ILE A 141 1.70 12.31 14.71
C ILE A 141 1.49 12.49 16.22
N ASN A 142 0.23 12.48 16.70
CA ASN A 142 -0.05 12.59 18.13
C ASN A 142 0.53 11.42 18.94
N ILE A 143 0.56 10.20 18.38
CA ILE A 143 1.20 9.04 19.02
C ILE A 143 2.71 9.28 19.16
N GLU A 144 3.36 9.76 18.09
CA GLU A 144 4.79 10.07 18.14
C GLU A 144 5.12 11.19 19.14
N GLU A 145 4.22 12.15 19.31
CA GLU A 145 4.31 13.22 20.31
C GLU A 145 3.85 12.78 21.72
N GLN A 146 3.47 11.51 21.89
CA GLN A 146 2.93 10.93 23.13
C GLN A 146 1.63 11.58 23.63
N GLN A 147 0.90 12.23 22.75
CA GLN A 147 -0.40 12.85 23.02
C GLN A 147 -1.53 11.84 22.81
N PHE A 148 -1.55 10.77 23.62
CA PHE A 148 -2.46 9.64 23.43
C PHE A 148 -3.96 9.99 23.48
N PRO A 149 -4.44 10.92 24.35
CA PRO A 149 -5.84 11.32 24.35
C PRO A 149 -6.27 11.94 23.01
N ASP A 150 -5.43 12.82 22.43
CA ASP A 150 -5.71 13.45 21.15
C ASP A 150 -5.64 12.44 20.00
N ALA A 151 -4.65 11.52 20.05
CA ALA A 151 -4.57 10.41 19.10
C ALA A 151 -5.87 9.60 19.11
N GLN A 152 -6.42 9.29 20.29
CA GLN A 152 -7.65 8.52 20.41
C GLN A 152 -8.85 9.21 19.75
N GLN A 153 -8.96 10.54 19.86
CA GLN A 153 -10.01 11.31 19.17
C GLN A 153 -9.91 11.17 17.65
N TRP A 154 -8.71 11.19 17.08
CA TRP A 154 -8.51 10.99 15.65
C TRP A 154 -8.80 9.55 15.21
N ILE A 155 -8.46 8.56 16.03
CA ILE A 155 -8.73 7.15 15.77
C ILE A 155 -10.23 6.86 15.62
N THR A 156 -11.11 7.58 16.36
CA THR A 156 -12.57 7.42 16.20
C THR A 156 -13.06 7.75 14.80
N ARG A 157 -12.36 8.66 14.09
CA ARG A 157 -12.69 9.11 12.74
C ARG A 157 -12.14 8.22 11.63
N VAL A 158 -11.37 7.21 11.97
CA VAL A 158 -10.84 6.23 11.01
C VAL A 158 -11.80 5.06 10.91
N ASN A 159 -12.29 4.70 9.71
CA ASN A 159 -13.26 3.62 9.53
C ASN A 159 -12.57 2.28 9.20
N LYS A 160 -11.46 2.30 8.47
CA LYS A 160 -10.76 1.09 8.05
C LYS A 160 -10.14 0.36 9.25
N LYS A 161 -10.61 -0.85 9.48
CA LYS A 161 -10.21 -1.66 10.64
C LYS A 161 -8.70 -1.83 10.78
N TRP A 162 -7.99 -2.09 9.69
CA TRP A 162 -6.53 -2.23 9.75
C TRP A 162 -5.81 -0.96 10.19
N MET A 163 -6.33 0.23 9.80
CA MET A 163 -5.77 1.52 10.21
C MET A 163 -5.95 1.74 11.71
N LYS A 164 -7.17 1.48 12.22
CA LYS A 164 -7.44 1.55 13.68
C LYS A 164 -6.53 0.64 14.46
N GLU A 165 -6.45 -0.62 14.05
CA GLU A 165 -5.64 -1.64 14.73
C GLU A 165 -4.14 -1.30 14.66
N ALA A 166 -3.65 -0.75 13.54
CA ALA A 166 -2.27 -0.29 13.44
C ALA A 166 -1.97 0.86 14.41
N LEU A 167 -2.85 1.86 14.50
CA LEU A 167 -2.70 2.98 15.44
C LEU A 167 -2.75 2.52 16.91
N LEU A 168 -3.65 1.59 17.24
CA LEU A 168 -3.72 1.01 18.57
C LEU A 168 -2.47 0.19 18.91
N ALA A 169 -1.91 -0.51 17.92
CA ALA A 169 -0.62 -1.20 18.10
C ALA A 169 0.50 -0.20 18.39
N GLU A 170 0.57 0.92 17.65
CA GLU A 170 1.59 1.96 17.88
C GLU A 170 1.44 2.63 19.27
N ILE A 171 0.20 2.91 19.73
CA ILE A 171 -0.02 3.40 21.11
C ILE A 171 0.53 2.40 22.13
N ALA A 172 0.19 1.12 21.97
CA ALA A 172 0.63 0.08 22.90
C ALA A 172 2.16 -0.14 22.87
N ILE A 173 2.79 0.01 21.67
CA ILE A 173 4.27 0.01 21.54
C ILE A 173 4.88 1.16 22.34
N LYS A 174 4.36 2.39 22.18
CA LYS A 174 4.85 3.58 22.89
C LYS A 174 4.64 3.50 24.41
N LYS A 175 3.64 2.74 24.85
CA LYS A 175 3.37 2.46 26.28
C LYS A 175 4.09 1.22 26.81
N GLU A 176 4.89 0.55 25.98
CA GLU A 176 5.60 -0.69 26.33
C GLU A 176 4.67 -1.88 26.67
N GLU A 177 3.39 -1.81 26.27
CA GLU A 177 2.37 -2.84 26.49
C GLU A 177 2.48 -3.94 25.42
N LYS A 178 3.52 -4.78 25.48
CA LYS A 178 3.92 -5.72 24.41
C LYS A 178 2.81 -6.68 23.97
N ASP A 179 2.06 -7.25 24.90
CA ASP A 179 1.00 -8.22 24.56
C ASP A 179 -0.19 -7.54 23.86
N VAL A 180 -0.57 -6.36 24.33
CA VAL A 180 -1.62 -5.53 23.72
C VAL A 180 -1.19 -5.11 22.32
N ALA A 181 0.03 -4.62 22.17
CA ALA A 181 0.62 -4.24 20.90
C ALA A 181 0.61 -5.41 19.91
N LYS A 182 1.06 -6.59 20.33
CA LYS A 182 1.08 -7.81 19.51
C LYS A 182 -0.31 -8.26 19.07
N LYS A 183 -1.33 -8.13 19.94
CA LYS A 183 -2.74 -8.43 19.63
C LYS A 183 -3.24 -7.51 18.51
N HIS A 184 -3.05 -6.20 18.65
CA HIS A 184 -3.47 -5.23 17.66
C HIS A 184 -2.68 -5.35 16.34
N ALA A 185 -1.37 -5.60 16.41
CA ALA A 185 -0.54 -5.87 15.23
C ALA A 185 -1.05 -7.05 14.40
N LYS A 186 -1.36 -8.18 15.06
CA LYS A 186 -1.97 -9.35 14.39
C LYS A 186 -3.31 -9.02 13.76
N SER A 187 -4.15 -8.24 14.46
CA SER A 187 -5.43 -7.79 13.92
C SER A 187 -5.26 -6.89 12.69
N ALA A 188 -4.33 -5.94 12.73
CA ALA A 188 -4.00 -5.10 11.58
C ALA A 188 -3.57 -5.93 10.38
N LEU A 189 -2.65 -6.88 10.56
CA LEU A 189 -2.18 -7.79 9.51
C LEU A 189 -3.31 -8.62 8.91
N LYS A 190 -4.26 -9.09 9.71
CA LYS A 190 -5.42 -9.86 9.24
C LYS A 190 -6.29 -9.06 8.26
N HIS A 191 -6.34 -7.74 8.40
CA HIS A 191 -7.21 -6.86 7.61
C HIS A 191 -6.46 -6.09 6.51
N THR A 192 -5.17 -6.41 6.25
CA THR A 192 -4.37 -5.79 5.20
C THR A 192 -3.99 -6.77 4.09
N LYS A 193 -3.65 -6.21 2.93
CA LYS A 193 -3.15 -6.93 1.74
C LYS A 193 -2.16 -6.04 0.99
N GLY A 194 -1.41 -6.63 0.06
CA GLY A 194 -0.52 -5.91 -0.83
C GLY A 194 0.56 -5.11 -0.10
N ILE A 195 0.78 -3.89 -0.55
CA ILE A 195 1.85 -3.01 -0.05
C ILE A 195 1.67 -2.70 1.45
N GLN A 196 0.44 -2.43 1.90
CA GLN A 196 0.17 -2.15 3.32
C GLN A 196 0.49 -3.35 4.20
N TYR A 197 0.13 -4.55 3.74
CA TYR A 197 0.50 -5.78 4.44
C TYR A 197 2.01 -5.92 4.55
N TYR A 198 2.76 -5.67 3.47
CA TYR A 198 4.21 -5.74 3.46
C TYR A 198 4.84 -4.78 4.48
N VAL A 199 4.42 -3.51 4.46
CA VAL A 199 4.95 -2.49 5.38
C VAL A 199 4.70 -2.87 6.84
N LEU A 200 3.45 -3.19 7.20
CA LEU A 200 3.09 -3.58 8.56
C LEU A 200 3.79 -4.88 8.98
N LYS A 201 3.86 -5.87 8.10
CA LYS A 201 4.53 -7.15 8.41
C LYS A 201 6.02 -6.91 8.72
N LYS A 202 6.75 -6.15 7.89
CA LYS A 202 8.16 -5.81 8.14
C LYS A 202 8.36 -4.99 9.41
N THR A 203 7.42 -4.10 9.74
CA THR A 203 7.45 -3.34 11.00
C THR A 203 7.28 -4.28 12.19
N TYR A 204 6.24 -5.11 12.19
CA TYR A 204 5.94 -5.99 13.32
C TYR A 204 6.87 -7.20 13.43
N GLU A 205 7.52 -7.63 12.36
CA GLU A 205 8.64 -8.59 12.44
C GLU A 205 9.78 -8.05 13.29
N ARG A 206 10.12 -6.77 13.15
CA ARG A 206 11.17 -6.13 13.95
C ARG A 206 10.76 -5.92 15.40
N GLU A 207 9.51 -5.50 15.64
CA GLU A 207 9.05 -5.17 17.00
C GLU A 207 8.72 -6.42 17.83
N PHE A 208 8.25 -7.51 17.19
CA PHE A 208 7.67 -8.65 17.91
C PHE A 208 8.15 -10.03 17.45
N ASN A 209 9.03 -10.11 16.45
CA ASN A 209 9.40 -11.36 15.76
C ASN A 209 8.17 -12.12 15.22
N LEU A 210 7.20 -11.41 14.63
CA LEU A 210 5.91 -11.93 14.13
C LEU A 210 6.02 -12.43 12.68
#